data_69c96708d452f2cca831850d6f21aab9
#
_entry.id   69c96708d452f2cca831850d6f21aab9
#
_cell.length_a   1.000
_cell.length_b   1.000
_cell.length_c   1.000
_cell.angle_alpha   90.00
_cell.angle_beta   90.00
_cell.angle_gamma   90.00
#
_symmetry.space_group_name_H-M   'P 1'
#
loop_
_entity.id
_entity.type
_entity.pdbx_description
1 polymer ?
#
loop_
_entity_poly.entity_id
_entity_poly.type
_entity_poly.pdbx_seq_one_letter_code
_entity_poly.pdbx_strand_id
1 'polypeptide(L)'
;MAEVRYEGVYKLFGDHPVVEDLNLHVADGEFLVLVGPSGCGKTTSLRMLAGFERPTYGRIWIDDAVVNTVPPKARDIAMVFQSYALFPHMTVRQNLAFGTKVRREPRHEASVRVAEVADLLGLATLLDRKPAALSGGQRQRVALGRALMRRPKVFLMDEPLSNLDAALRVQMRTELEQLHKRFGITTLYVTHDQVEAMTMGDRIAIMSDGRLQQVDTPEALYDNPATLFVATFIGSPKMNVVQGRLTTDSDDSVVVECLDVRLLVDRTRLLSGTRADVLVGIRPEDIAWKAISDGSGVCVAAEVDLVEPMGHEAYVRVLVGATPLVTRFPPRSGVRSHDQVELMLDGNRIHLFDPTTGACLLAAASGSAGAAGRPASELTKGSDGWPREFIEPGRSSLERIASVRTSDN
;
A
#
# COMPACT_ATOMS: atom_id res chain seq x y z
N MET A 1 5.57 -23.04 -3.60
CA MET A 1 5.71 -21.81 -2.82
C MET A 1 4.60 -21.81 -1.81
N ALA A 2 4.14 -20.77 -1.25
CA ALA A 2 3.12 -20.86 -0.18
C ALA A 2 2.19 -19.67 -0.20
N GLU A 3 0.89 -19.89 0.00
CA GLU A 3 -0.06 -18.81 0.28
C GLU A 3 0.05 -18.36 1.74
N VAL A 4 -0.35 -17.11 2.01
CA VAL A 4 -0.43 -16.57 3.38
C VAL A 4 -1.82 -16.02 3.62
N ARG A 5 -2.42 -16.36 4.78
CA ARG A 5 -3.73 -15.83 5.18
C ARG A 5 -3.71 -15.30 6.61
N TYR A 6 -4.31 -14.13 6.79
CA TYR A 6 -4.67 -13.59 8.10
C TYR A 6 -6.19 -13.64 8.20
N GLU A 7 -6.70 -14.22 9.28
CA GLU A 7 -8.13 -14.41 9.52
C GLU A 7 -8.51 -13.80 10.87
N GLY A 8 -9.21 -12.65 10.84
CA GLY A 8 -9.67 -11.95 12.02
C GLY A 8 -8.54 -11.65 13.00
N VAL A 9 -7.37 -11.22 12.51
CA VAL A 9 -6.18 -11.06 13.34
C VAL A 9 -6.19 -9.74 14.09
N TYR A 10 -6.04 -9.83 15.41
CA TYR A 10 -5.86 -8.68 16.30
C TYR A 10 -4.52 -8.76 17.01
N LYS A 11 -3.89 -7.60 17.23
CA LYS A 11 -2.73 -7.45 18.10
C LYS A 11 -2.90 -6.27 19.03
N LEU A 12 -2.84 -6.57 20.32
CA LEU A 12 -2.83 -5.56 21.38
C LEU A 12 -1.49 -5.58 22.12
N PHE A 13 -1.00 -4.42 22.50
CA PHE A 13 0.08 -4.24 23.45
C PHE A 13 -0.50 -3.57 24.71
N GLY A 14 -0.64 -4.35 25.79
CA GLY A 14 -1.50 -3.96 26.90
C GLY A 14 -2.94 -3.80 26.41
N ASP A 15 -3.53 -2.64 26.65
CA ASP A 15 -4.90 -2.33 26.21
C ASP A 15 -4.93 -1.54 24.88
N HIS A 16 -3.78 -1.28 24.26
CA HIS A 16 -3.72 -0.54 23.00
C HIS A 16 -3.78 -1.47 21.78
N PRO A 17 -4.83 -1.41 20.97
CA PRO A 17 -4.89 -2.15 19.72
C PRO A 17 -3.94 -1.54 18.69
N VAL A 18 -3.10 -2.36 18.07
CA VAL A 18 -2.15 -1.96 17.01
C VAL A 18 -2.54 -2.57 15.68
N VAL A 19 -3.18 -3.74 15.70
CA VAL A 19 -3.79 -4.35 14.51
C VAL A 19 -5.18 -4.81 14.93
N GLU A 20 -6.19 -4.45 14.13
CA GLU A 20 -7.58 -4.73 14.39
C GLU A 20 -8.22 -5.40 13.17
N ASP A 21 -8.81 -6.58 13.38
CA ASP A 21 -9.57 -7.35 12.40
C ASP A 21 -8.87 -7.47 11.04
N LEU A 22 -7.57 -7.77 11.06
CA LEU A 22 -6.82 -7.94 9.81
C LEU A 22 -7.26 -9.24 9.13
N ASN A 23 -7.92 -9.09 7.99
CA ASN A 23 -8.30 -10.14 7.06
C ASN A 23 -7.56 -9.89 5.74
N LEU A 24 -6.55 -10.70 5.44
CA LEU A 24 -5.68 -10.50 4.28
C LEU A 24 -5.27 -11.84 3.70
N HIS A 25 -5.39 -11.99 2.40
CA HIS A 25 -4.93 -13.15 1.65
C HIS A 25 -3.85 -12.73 0.65
N VAL A 26 -2.72 -13.43 0.69
CA VAL A 26 -1.60 -13.32 -0.25
C VAL A 26 -1.52 -14.63 -1.01
N ALA A 27 -1.71 -14.59 -2.30
CA ALA A 27 -1.70 -15.78 -3.14
C ALA A 27 -0.29 -16.39 -3.28
N ASP A 28 -0.22 -17.65 -3.66
CA ASP A 28 1.07 -18.30 -3.95
C ASP A 28 1.80 -17.56 -5.08
N GLY A 29 3.05 -17.17 -4.84
CA GLY A 29 3.87 -16.45 -5.79
C GLY A 29 3.55 -14.96 -5.93
N GLU A 30 2.61 -14.40 -5.17
CA GLU A 30 2.23 -12.99 -5.21
C GLU A 30 3.27 -12.09 -4.54
N PHE A 31 3.51 -10.90 -5.12
CA PHE A 31 4.21 -9.79 -4.48
C PHE A 31 3.19 -8.81 -3.90
N LEU A 32 2.84 -8.98 -2.63
CA LEU A 32 1.93 -8.07 -1.94
C LEU A 32 2.71 -6.98 -1.21
N VAL A 33 2.37 -5.72 -1.48
CA VAL A 33 2.93 -4.56 -0.76
C VAL A 33 1.97 -4.09 0.32
N LEU A 34 2.44 -4.00 1.55
CA LEU A 34 1.72 -3.44 2.69
C LEU A 34 2.18 -2.00 2.92
N VAL A 35 1.30 -1.02 2.71
CA VAL A 35 1.62 0.40 2.78
C VAL A 35 0.67 1.14 3.73
N GLY A 36 1.10 2.28 4.26
CA GLY A 36 0.28 3.13 5.14
C GLY A 36 1.13 4.06 5.99
N PRO A 37 0.52 4.95 6.78
CA PRO A 37 1.22 5.86 7.68
C PRO A 37 2.10 5.15 8.70
N SER A 38 3.06 5.87 9.28
CA SER A 38 3.88 5.32 10.37
C SER A 38 3.00 4.95 11.56
N GLY A 39 3.28 3.79 12.18
CA GLY A 39 2.52 3.32 13.34
C GLY A 39 1.19 2.60 13.04
N CYS A 40 0.75 2.50 11.79
CA CYS A 40 -0.55 1.85 11.45
C CYS A 40 -0.56 0.31 11.53
N GLY A 41 0.49 -0.35 12.03
CA GLY A 41 0.50 -1.80 12.27
C GLY A 41 1.22 -2.67 11.24
N LYS A 42 1.77 -2.13 10.14
CA LYS A 42 2.44 -2.89 9.05
C LYS A 42 3.56 -3.81 9.54
N THR A 43 4.57 -3.23 10.19
CA THR A 43 5.70 -4.00 10.75
C THR A 43 5.23 -5.01 11.81
N THR A 44 4.20 -4.68 12.58
CA THR A 44 3.60 -5.60 13.56
C THR A 44 2.96 -6.79 12.86
N SER A 45 2.20 -6.56 11.78
CA SER A 45 1.60 -7.63 10.96
C SER A 45 2.67 -8.53 10.35
N LEU A 46 3.74 -7.92 9.81
CA LEU A 46 4.89 -8.67 9.29
C LEU A 46 5.58 -9.50 10.38
N ARG A 47 5.80 -8.93 11.58
CA ARG A 47 6.42 -9.63 12.72
C ARG A 47 5.56 -10.76 13.26
N MET A 48 4.24 -10.64 13.22
CA MET A 48 3.33 -11.73 13.57
C MET A 48 3.47 -12.91 12.60
N LEU A 49 3.53 -12.64 11.29
CA LEU A 49 3.79 -13.68 10.29
C LEU A 49 5.19 -14.29 10.46
N ALA A 50 6.19 -13.48 10.77
CA ALA A 50 7.55 -13.95 11.06
C ALA A 50 7.66 -14.79 12.36
N GLY A 51 6.67 -14.68 13.26
CA GLY A 51 6.67 -15.37 14.56
C GLY A 51 7.49 -14.68 15.65
N PHE A 52 7.88 -13.42 15.43
CA PHE A 52 8.50 -12.57 16.46
C PHE A 52 7.49 -11.98 17.42
N GLU A 53 6.24 -11.84 16.95
CA GLU A 53 5.10 -11.44 17.75
C GLU A 53 4.00 -12.49 17.62
N ARG A 54 3.18 -12.65 18.67
CA ARG A 54 2.00 -13.51 18.62
C ARG A 54 0.77 -12.64 18.41
N PRO A 55 -0.18 -13.05 17.56
CA PRO A 55 -1.47 -12.39 17.51
C PRO A 55 -2.17 -12.55 18.87
N THR A 56 -2.96 -11.54 19.26
CA THR A 56 -3.80 -11.61 20.46
C THR A 56 -5.03 -12.46 20.18
N TYR A 57 -5.64 -12.28 18.99
CA TYR A 57 -6.77 -13.08 18.50
C TYR A 57 -6.58 -13.34 17.01
N GLY A 58 -7.41 -14.25 16.45
CA GLY A 58 -7.39 -14.62 15.06
C GLY A 58 -6.33 -15.67 14.73
N ARG A 59 -6.16 -15.96 13.43
CA ARG A 59 -5.28 -17.01 12.93
C ARG A 59 -4.42 -16.47 11.80
N ILE A 60 -3.17 -16.95 11.76
CA ILE A 60 -2.24 -16.71 10.64
C ILE A 60 -1.88 -18.07 10.06
N TRP A 61 -1.99 -18.18 8.75
CA TRP A 61 -1.74 -19.41 8.01
C TRP A 61 -0.57 -19.21 7.04
N ILE A 62 0.20 -20.26 6.87
CA ILE A 62 1.14 -20.44 5.76
C ILE A 62 0.78 -21.79 5.14
N ASP A 63 0.34 -21.81 3.90
CA ASP A 63 -0.36 -22.93 3.27
C ASP A 63 -1.56 -23.37 4.16
N ASP A 64 -1.69 -24.65 4.41
CA ASP A 64 -2.75 -25.25 5.25
C ASP A 64 -2.40 -25.26 6.76
N ALA A 65 -1.29 -24.65 7.17
CA ALA A 65 -0.83 -24.69 8.56
C ALA A 65 -1.06 -23.39 9.30
N VAL A 66 -1.76 -23.44 10.45
CA VAL A 66 -1.82 -22.31 11.40
C VAL A 66 -0.46 -22.15 12.07
N VAL A 67 0.12 -20.94 11.95
CA VAL A 67 1.50 -20.69 12.44
C VAL A 67 1.56 -19.86 13.72
N ASN A 68 0.45 -19.57 14.38
CA ASN A 68 0.39 -18.72 15.58
C ASN A 68 1.40 -19.14 16.68
N THR A 69 1.58 -20.44 16.88
CA THR A 69 2.49 -21.00 17.90
C THR A 69 3.78 -21.56 17.34
N VAL A 70 3.93 -21.60 16.01
CA VAL A 70 5.14 -22.12 15.34
C VAL A 70 6.27 -21.10 15.52
N PRO A 71 7.45 -21.51 16.03
CA PRO A 71 8.57 -20.60 16.20
C PRO A 71 9.16 -20.14 14.85
N PRO A 72 9.80 -18.94 14.77
CA PRO A 72 10.30 -18.37 13.51
C PRO A 72 11.19 -19.28 12.69
N LYS A 73 12.02 -20.11 13.37
CA LYS A 73 12.94 -21.06 12.71
C LYS A 73 12.24 -22.18 11.92
N ALA A 74 10.97 -22.49 12.25
CA ALA A 74 10.19 -23.59 11.69
C ALA A 74 9.10 -23.13 10.70
N ARG A 75 9.01 -21.84 10.37
CA ARG A 75 7.99 -21.29 9.46
C ARG A 75 8.42 -21.29 7.98
N ASP A 76 9.61 -21.75 7.65
CA ASP A 76 10.17 -21.72 6.28
C ASP A 76 10.10 -20.35 5.59
N ILE A 77 10.28 -19.29 6.36
CA ILE A 77 10.32 -17.91 5.90
C ILE A 77 11.73 -17.34 5.93
N ALA A 78 11.98 -16.29 5.14
CA ALA A 78 13.14 -15.44 5.31
C ALA A 78 12.69 -13.98 5.46
N MET A 79 13.37 -13.24 6.34
CA MET A 79 13.07 -11.84 6.59
C MET A 79 14.29 -10.97 6.32
N VAL A 80 14.07 -9.89 5.56
CA VAL A 80 15.01 -8.79 5.37
C VAL A 80 14.54 -7.62 6.23
N PHE A 81 15.39 -7.20 7.16
CA PHE A 81 15.09 -6.11 8.10
C PHE A 81 15.54 -4.76 7.53
N GLN A 82 14.92 -3.70 7.97
CA GLN A 82 15.29 -2.32 7.66
C GLN A 82 16.77 -2.01 7.93
N SER A 83 17.34 -2.54 9.02
CA SER A 83 18.76 -2.39 9.40
C SER A 83 19.69 -3.38 8.69
N TYR A 84 19.18 -4.18 7.73
CA TYR A 84 19.88 -5.30 7.07
C TYR A 84 20.29 -6.44 8.02
N ALA A 85 20.44 -6.20 9.32
CA ALA A 85 20.82 -7.13 10.38
C ALA A 85 22.03 -8.03 10.01
N LEU A 86 23.04 -7.49 9.32
CA LEU A 86 24.26 -8.20 8.95
C LEU A 86 25.16 -8.39 10.19
N PHE A 87 25.87 -9.52 10.24
CA PHE A 87 26.86 -9.77 11.28
C PHE A 87 28.13 -8.96 10.96
N PRO A 88 28.47 -7.91 11.75
CA PRO A 88 29.52 -6.96 11.38
C PRO A 88 30.94 -7.55 11.44
N HIS A 89 31.13 -8.59 12.24
CA HIS A 89 32.41 -9.31 12.38
C HIS A 89 32.67 -10.37 11.29
N MET A 90 31.61 -10.75 10.55
CA MET A 90 31.68 -11.76 9.48
C MET A 90 31.91 -11.11 8.12
N THR A 91 32.60 -11.82 7.20
CA THR A 91 32.70 -11.44 5.80
C THR A 91 31.37 -11.63 5.08
N VAL A 92 31.23 -11.13 3.81
CA VAL A 92 30.06 -11.38 2.96
C VAL A 92 29.82 -12.88 2.80
N ARG A 93 30.85 -13.64 2.46
CA ARG A 93 30.80 -15.12 2.35
C ARG A 93 30.25 -15.76 3.63
N GLN A 94 30.73 -15.33 4.77
CA GLN A 94 30.28 -15.86 6.07
C GLN A 94 28.84 -15.47 6.41
N ASN A 95 28.42 -14.23 6.07
CA ASN A 95 27.05 -13.77 6.23
C ASN A 95 26.08 -14.61 5.36
N LEU A 96 26.42 -14.84 4.09
CA LEU A 96 25.64 -15.67 3.18
C LEU A 96 25.53 -17.12 3.71
N ALA A 97 26.65 -17.72 4.08
CA ALA A 97 26.71 -19.10 4.57
C ALA A 97 26.19 -19.32 5.99
N PHE A 98 25.79 -18.27 6.73
CA PHE A 98 25.42 -18.39 8.15
C PHE A 98 24.25 -19.38 8.36
N GLY A 99 23.19 -19.28 7.54
CA GLY A 99 22.00 -20.14 7.63
C GLY A 99 22.30 -21.61 7.38
N THR A 100 23.18 -21.89 6.41
CA THR A 100 23.58 -23.28 6.07
C THR A 100 24.40 -23.92 7.16
N LYS A 101 25.25 -23.14 7.85
CA LYS A 101 25.99 -23.61 9.04
C LYS A 101 25.04 -24.03 10.18
N VAL A 102 24.03 -23.21 10.46
CA VAL A 102 23.05 -23.48 11.53
C VAL A 102 22.26 -24.75 11.24
N ARG A 103 21.93 -24.98 9.95
CA ARG A 103 21.23 -26.18 9.49
C ARG A 103 22.13 -27.40 9.33
N ARG A 104 23.44 -27.26 9.56
CA ARG A 104 24.44 -28.33 9.37
C ARG A 104 24.48 -28.92 7.95
N GLU A 105 24.21 -28.06 6.95
CA GLU A 105 24.28 -28.47 5.55
C GLU A 105 25.73 -28.84 5.12
N PRO A 106 25.91 -29.71 4.14
CA PRO A 106 27.24 -30.09 3.63
C PRO A 106 28.03 -28.87 3.15
N ARG A 107 29.27 -28.71 3.57
CA ARG A 107 30.11 -27.53 3.26
C ARG A 107 30.26 -27.29 1.75
N HIS A 108 30.37 -28.37 0.97
CA HIS A 108 30.50 -28.27 -0.48
C HIS A 108 29.28 -27.64 -1.11
N GLU A 109 28.09 -28.15 -0.81
CA GLU A 109 26.80 -27.63 -1.32
C GLU A 109 26.57 -26.16 -0.90
N ALA A 110 26.87 -25.83 0.37
CA ALA A 110 26.81 -24.46 0.85
C ALA A 110 27.75 -23.54 0.11
N SER A 111 28.97 -23.99 -0.22
CA SER A 111 29.95 -23.18 -0.97
C SER A 111 29.51 -22.93 -2.42
N VAL A 112 28.99 -23.93 -3.10
CA VAL A 112 28.45 -23.80 -4.47
C VAL A 112 27.30 -22.79 -4.47
N ARG A 113 26.36 -22.94 -3.55
CA ARG A 113 25.20 -22.02 -3.44
C ARG A 113 25.63 -20.59 -3.09
N VAL A 114 26.65 -20.40 -2.24
CA VAL A 114 27.18 -19.07 -1.95
C VAL A 114 27.75 -18.42 -3.23
N ALA A 115 28.45 -19.18 -4.07
CA ALA A 115 28.97 -18.67 -5.35
C ALA A 115 27.79 -18.28 -6.28
N GLU A 116 26.79 -19.14 -6.45
CA GLU A 116 25.61 -18.89 -7.29
C GLU A 116 24.84 -17.64 -6.84
N VAL A 117 24.59 -17.49 -5.53
CA VAL A 117 23.90 -16.30 -4.99
C VAL A 117 24.75 -15.07 -5.07
N ALA A 118 26.07 -15.19 -4.89
CA ALA A 118 26.98 -14.06 -5.02
C ALA A 118 27.07 -13.56 -6.47
N ASP A 119 27.11 -14.45 -7.44
CA ASP A 119 27.09 -14.10 -8.87
C ASP A 119 25.77 -13.45 -9.26
N LEU A 120 24.63 -14.04 -8.82
CA LEU A 120 23.30 -13.49 -9.06
C LEU A 120 23.13 -12.04 -8.58
N LEU A 121 23.73 -11.72 -7.41
CA LEU A 121 23.59 -10.40 -6.78
C LEU A 121 24.78 -9.47 -7.03
N GLY A 122 25.72 -9.84 -7.91
CA GLY A 122 26.92 -9.05 -8.20
C GLY A 122 27.85 -8.88 -7.00
N LEU A 123 27.94 -9.89 -6.12
CA LEU A 123 28.73 -9.87 -4.89
C LEU A 123 30.02 -10.70 -4.98
N ALA A 124 30.30 -11.35 -6.12
CA ALA A 124 31.42 -12.29 -6.29
C ALA A 124 32.77 -11.66 -5.88
N THR A 125 33.04 -10.42 -6.28
CA THR A 125 34.29 -9.70 -5.96
C THR A 125 34.34 -9.14 -4.52
N LEU A 126 33.25 -9.23 -3.78
CA LEU A 126 33.09 -8.67 -2.45
C LEU A 126 33.04 -9.72 -1.33
N LEU A 127 33.12 -11.01 -1.68
CA LEU A 127 32.90 -12.13 -0.76
C LEU A 127 33.77 -12.11 0.50
N ASP A 128 34.98 -11.58 0.42
CA ASP A 128 35.93 -11.56 1.54
C ASP A 128 35.93 -10.21 2.29
N ARG A 129 35.09 -9.24 1.87
CA ARG A 129 34.91 -7.98 2.58
C ARG A 129 33.96 -8.12 3.78
N LYS A 130 34.12 -7.25 4.79
CA LYS A 130 33.19 -7.12 5.91
C LYS A 130 32.15 -6.03 5.61
N PRO A 131 30.97 -6.07 6.27
CA PRO A 131 29.89 -5.10 6.06
C PRO A 131 30.30 -3.62 6.18
N ALA A 132 31.25 -3.29 7.04
CA ALA A 132 31.78 -1.92 7.19
C ALA A 132 32.47 -1.37 5.92
N ALA A 133 32.98 -2.25 5.04
CA ALA A 133 33.64 -1.89 3.80
C ALA A 133 32.69 -1.91 2.57
N LEU A 134 31.38 -1.96 2.78
CA LEU A 134 30.35 -2.05 1.74
C LEU A 134 29.51 -0.77 1.68
N SER A 135 29.05 -0.41 0.46
CA SER A 135 28.03 0.63 0.30
C SER A 135 26.66 0.17 0.83
N GLY A 136 25.69 1.09 0.94
CA GLY A 136 24.32 0.79 1.39
C GLY A 136 23.68 -0.32 0.54
N GLY A 137 23.68 -0.18 -0.78
CA GLY A 137 23.13 -1.17 -1.70
C GLY A 137 23.87 -2.51 -1.67
N GLN A 138 25.19 -2.50 -1.49
CA GLN A 138 25.94 -3.74 -1.33
C GLN A 138 25.54 -4.46 -0.02
N ARG A 139 25.35 -3.74 1.08
CA ARG A 139 24.86 -4.34 2.33
C ARG A 139 23.47 -4.93 2.15
N GLN A 140 22.60 -4.25 1.43
CA GLN A 140 21.26 -4.75 1.13
C GLN A 140 21.30 -6.02 0.29
N ARG A 141 22.09 -6.06 -0.80
CA ARG A 141 22.27 -7.27 -1.60
C ARG A 141 22.79 -8.45 -0.76
N VAL A 142 23.69 -8.21 0.20
CA VAL A 142 24.15 -9.25 1.13
C VAL A 142 23.01 -9.74 2.03
N ALA A 143 22.14 -8.84 2.53
CA ALA A 143 20.99 -9.22 3.35
C ALA A 143 19.98 -10.05 2.54
N LEU A 144 19.70 -9.63 1.31
CA LEU A 144 18.86 -10.36 0.36
C LEU A 144 19.46 -11.73 0.01
N GLY A 145 20.75 -11.78 -0.29
CA GLY A 145 21.46 -13.05 -0.55
C GLY A 145 21.39 -14.01 0.63
N ARG A 146 21.55 -13.52 1.86
CA ARG A 146 21.39 -14.32 3.07
C ARG A 146 19.97 -14.89 3.20
N ALA A 147 18.97 -14.14 2.79
CA ALA A 147 17.58 -14.59 2.77
C ALA A 147 17.36 -15.66 1.67
N LEU A 148 17.89 -15.45 0.45
CA LEU A 148 17.83 -16.42 -0.67
C LEU A 148 18.52 -17.75 -0.36
N MET A 149 19.63 -17.71 0.39
CA MET A 149 20.34 -18.92 0.84
C MET A 149 19.45 -19.89 1.63
N ARG A 150 18.37 -19.41 2.24
CA ARG A 150 17.42 -20.24 3.01
C ARG A 150 16.44 -21.02 2.13
N ARG A 151 16.26 -20.64 0.86
CA ARG A 151 15.20 -21.15 -0.04
C ARG A 151 13.81 -21.08 0.64
N PRO A 152 13.38 -19.91 1.07
CA PRO A 152 12.15 -19.79 1.85
C PRO A 152 10.93 -20.01 0.97
N LYS A 153 9.82 -20.42 1.60
CA LYS A 153 8.50 -20.42 0.96
C LYS A 153 7.90 -19.02 0.85
N VAL A 154 8.19 -18.14 1.84
CA VAL A 154 7.69 -16.77 1.90
C VAL A 154 8.83 -15.81 2.22
N PHE A 155 8.95 -14.72 1.45
CA PHE A 155 9.80 -13.59 1.73
C PHE A 155 9.06 -12.51 2.51
N LEU A 156 9.68 -12.03 3.57
CA LEU A 156 9.21 -10.90 4.37
C LEU A 156 10.22 -9.77 4.28
N MET A 157 9.79 -8.58 3.87
CA MET A 157 10.68 -7.43 3.70
C MET A 157 10.14 -6.23 4.48
N ASP A 158 10.86 -5.80 5.52
CA ASP A 158 10.49 -4.70 6.40
C ASP A 158 11.27 -3.45 6.02
N GLU A 159 10.71 -2.58 5.18
CA GLU A 159 11.30 -1.35 4.66
C GLU A 159 12.73 -1.50 4.14
N PRO A 160 13.02 -2.46 3.26
CA PRO A 160 14.41 -2.81 2.93
C PRO A 160 15.16 -1.70 2.18
N LEU A 161 14.46 -0.75 1.53
CA LEU A 161 15.06 0.31 0.71
C LEU A 161 15.16 1.67 1.43
N SER A 162 14.60 1.79 2.64
CA SER A 162 14.46 3.08 3.35
C SER A 162 15.80 3.80 3.64
N ASN A 163 16.88 3.04 3.81
CA ASN A 163 18.21 3.57 4.14
C ASN A 163 19.09 3.84 2.90
N LEU A 164 18.52 3.84 1.69
CA LEU A 164 19.24 4.09 0.44
C LEU A 164 18.94 5.49 -0.10
N ASP A 165 19.93 6.07 -0.82
CA ASP A 165 19.70 7.27 -1.61
C ASP A 165 18.71 7.02 -2.76
N ALA A 166 18.18 8.10 -3.35
CA ALA A 166 17.12 8.00 -4.35
C ALA A 166 17.54 7.23 -5.62
N ALA A 167 18.77 7.43 -6.12
CA ALA A 167 19.23 6.76 -7.33
C ALA A 167 19.40 5.26 -7.10
N LEU A 168 20.03 4.90 -5.99
CA LEU A 168 20.23 3.50 -5.61
C LEU A 168 18.90 2.79 -5.29
N ARG A 169 17.91 3.51 -4.73
CA ARG A 169 16.57 2.98 -4.47
C ARG A 169 15.88 2.59 -5.77
N VAL A 170 15.95 3.41 -6.82
CA VAL A 170 15.38 3.08 -8.15
C VAL A 170 16.04 1.81 -8.71
N GLN A 171 17.37 1.71 -8.67
CA GLN A 171 18.07 0.52 -9.14
C GLN A 171 17.66 -0.74 -8.36
N MET A 172 17.62 -0.64 -7.02
CA MET A 172 17.30 -1.79 -6.16
C MET A 172 15.84 -2.26 -6.30
N ARG A 173 14.89 -1.36 -6.58
CA ARG A 173 13.51 -1.75 -6.93
C ARG A 173 13.49 -2.66 -8.14
N THR A 174 14.13 -2.24 -9.24
CA THR A 174 14.21 -3.04 -10.47
C THR A 174 14.85 -4.41 -10.21
N GLU A 175 15.92 -4.47 -9.41
CA GLU A 175 16.57 -5.72 -9.06
C GLU A 175 15.67 -6.65 -8.24
N LEU A 176 14.93 -6.10 -7.26
CA LEU A 176 13.97 -6.88 -6.44
C LEU A 176 12.83 -7.45 -7.29
N GLU A 177 12.27 -6.65 -8.19
CA GLU A 177 11.22 -7.07 -9.12
C GLU A 177 11.72 -8.19 -10.05
N GLN A 178 12.93 -8.07 -10.61
CA GLN A 178 13.53 -9.11 -11.44
C GLN A 178 13.77 -10.41 -10.65
N LEU A 179 14.23 -10.30 -9.40
CA LEU A 179 14.42 -11.46 -8.52
C LEU A 179 13.09 -12.13 -8.19
N HIS A 180 12.04 -11.35 -7.90
CA HIS A 180 10.72 -11.90 -7.68
C HIS A 180 10.20 -12.64 -8.91
N LYS A 181 10.23 -12.02 -10.11
CA LYS A 181 9.85 -12.66 -11.37
C LYS A 181 10.62 -13.94 -11.66
N ARG A 182 11.91 -13.98 -11.30
CA ARG A 182 12.77 -15.14 -11.52
C ARG A 182 12.45 -16.32 -10.58
N PHE A 183 12.16 -16.03 -9.32
CA PHE A 183 11.97 -17.08 -8.30
C PHE A 183 10.50 -17.35 -7.97
N GLY A 184 9.61 -16.41 -8.23
CA GLY A 184 8.18 -16.52 -7.95
C GLY A 184 7.83 -16.73 -6.48
N ILE A 185 8.72 -16.38 -5.53
CA ILE A 185 8.51 -16.61 -4.10
C ILE A 185 7.47 -15.63 -3.58
N THR A 186 6.45 -16.12 -2.91
CA THR A 186 5.43 -15.29 -2.23
C THR A 186 6.11 -14.25 -1.35
N THR A 187 5.84 -12.98 -1.59
CA THR A 187 6.54 -11.87 -0.94
C THR A 187 5.56 -10.93 -0.27
N LEU A 188 5.77 -10.67 1.02
CA LEU A 188 5.10 -9.60 1.76
C LEU A 188 6.12 -8.48 2.02
N TYR A 189 5.91 -7.34 1.36
CA TYR A 189 6.81 -6.19 1.37
C TYR A 189 6.16 -5.03 2.11
N VAL A 190 6.81 -4.51 3.15
CA VAL A 190 6.35 -3.34 3.90
C VAL A 190 7.14 -2.11 3.47
N THR A 191 6.43 -1.04 3.17
CA THR A 191 7.03 0.27 2.88
C THR A 191 6.11 1.40 3.34
N HIS A 192 6.67 2.61 3.44
CA HIS A 192 5.93 3.86 3.53
C HIS A 192 6.03 4.69 2.23
N ASP A 193 6.80 4.21 1.24
CA ASP A 193 7.00 4.86 -0.06
C ASP A 193 5.92 4.37 -1.06
N GLN A 194 5.07 5.31 -1.51
CA GLN A 194 3.99 5.02 -2.45
C GLN A 194 4.53 4.61 -3.82
N VAL A 195 5.67 5.15 -4.24
CA VAL A 195 6.27 4.82 -5.55
C VAL A 195 6.75 3.37 -5.55
N GLU A 196 7.34 2.91 -4.43
CA GLU A 196 7.68 1.49 -4.27
C GLU A 196 6.44 0.61 -4.39
N ALA A 197 5.37 0.97 -3.67
CA ALA A 197 4.13 0.22 -3.68
C ALA A 197 3.51 0.14 -5.08
N MET A 198 3.38 1.27 -5.77
CA MET A 198 2.75 1.37 -7.09
C MET A 198 3.56 0.69 -8.21
N THR A 199 4.89 0.52 -8.04
CA THR A 199 5.75 -0.02 -9.10
C THR A 199 6.09 -1.51 -8.94
N MET A 200 6.07 -2.03 -7.71
CA MET A 200 6.56 -3.39 -7.44
C MET A 200 5.46 -4.39 -7.08
N GLY A 201 4.33 -3.93 -6.53
CA GLY A 201 3.28 -4.81 -6.05
C GLY A 201 2.39 -5.37 -7.17
N ASP A 202 2.12 -6.66 -7.15
CA ASP A 202 0.99 -7.23 -7.91
C ASP A 202 -0.33 -6.69 -7.32
N ARG A 203 -0.39 -6.63 -5.98
CA ARG A 203 -1.43 -5.96 -5.22
C ARG A 203 -0.83 -5.16 -4.07
N ILE A 204 -1.57 -4.15 -3.65
CA ILE A 204 -1.21 -3.28 -2.54
C ILE A 204 -2.31 -3.37 -1.48
N ALA A 205 -1.91 -3.61 -0.23
CA ALA A 205 -2.76 -3.56 0.94
C ALA A 205 -2.49 -2.25 1.70
N ILE A 206 -3.50 -1.38 1.78
CA ILE A 206 -3.39 -0.08 2.46
C ILE A 206 -3.91 -0.22 3.88
N MET A 207 -3.08 0.12 4.86
CA MET A 207 -3.45 0.13 6.28
C MET A 207 -3.50 1.54 6.84
N SER A 208 -4.49 1.79 7.71
CA SER A 208 -4.56 2.98 8.58
C SER A 208 -5.17 2.59 9.92
N ASP A 209 -4.64 3.16 11.00
CA ASP A 209 -5.15 3.01 12.37
C ASP A 209 -5.40 1.55 12.77
N GLY A 210 -4.44 0.68 12.44
CA GLY A 210 -4.50 -0.74 12.72
C GLY A 210 -5.40 -1.58 11.83
N ARG A 211 -6.10 -0.97 10.87
CA ARG A 211 -7.12 -1.62 10.02
C ARG A 211 -6.71 -1.63 8.55
N LEU A 212 -7.12 -2.66 7.85
CA LEU A 212 -7.01 -2.75 6.41
C LEU A 212 -8.10 -1.86 5.77
N GLN A 213 -7.69 -0.92 4.92
CA GLN A 213 -8.59 0.02 4.24
C GLN A 213 -9.05 -0.51 2.88
N GLN A 214 -8.11 -1.00 2.07
CA GLN A 214 -8.36 -1.57 0.75
C GLN A 214 -7.18 -2.45 0.32
N VAL A 215 -7.46 -3.50 -0.45
CA VAL A 215 -6.45 -4.33 -1.13
C VAL A 215 -6.86 -4.46 -2.57
N ASP A 216 -6.01 -4.02 -3.48
CA ASP A 216 -6.26 -4.12 -4.92
C ASP A 216 -4.98 -3.99 -5.74
N THR A 217 -5.08 -4.06 -7.08
CA THR A 217 -3.98 -3.70 -7.98
C THR A 217 -3.64 -2.21 -7.86
N PRO A 218 -2.42 -1.79 -8.21
CA PRO A 218 -2.04 -0.38 -8.19
C PRO A 218 -3.01 0.53 -8.94
N GLU A 219 -3.41 0.13 -10.17
CA GLU A 219 -4.34 0.88 -10.99
C GLU A 219 -5.72 0.98 -10.33
N ALA A 220 -6.26 -0.12 -9.81
CA ALA A 220 -7.57 -0.13 -9.17
C ALA A 220 -7.62 0.76 -7.92
N LEU A 221 -6.54 0.78 -7.11
CA LEU A 221 -6.44 1.68 -5.95
C LEU A 221 -6.41 3.16 -6.35
N TYR A 222 -5.79 3.45 -7.49
CA TYR A 222 -5.70 4.82 -8.01
C TYR A 222 -7.03 5.29 -8.61
N ASP A 223 -7.65 4.45 -9.45
CA ASP A 223 -8.84 4.79 -10.21
C ASP A 223 -10.14 4.61 -9.39
N ASN A 224 -10.18 3.64 -8.48
CA ASN A 224 -11.37 3.26 -7.72
C ASN A 224 -11.07 3.19 -6.19
N PRO A 225 -10.66 4.29 -5.55
CA PRO A 225 -10.40 4.30 -4.12
C PRO A 225 -11.69 4.06 -3.34
N ALA A 226 -11.69 3.09 -2.42
CA ALA A 226 -12.86 2.75 -1.62
C ALA A 226 -13.23 3.81 -0.58
N THR A 227 -12.23 4.61 -0.16
CA THR A 227 -12.42 5.66 0.85
C THR A 227 -11.64 6.93 0.50
N LEU A 228 -12.05 8.05 1.08
CA LEU A 228 -11.34 9.32 1.01
C LEU A 228 -9.89 9.18 1.51
N PHE A 229 -9.66 8.35 2.53
CA PHE A 229 -8.32 8.07 3.02
C PHE A 229 -7.44 7.46 1.91
N VAL A 230 -7.91 6.39 1.25
CA VAL A 230 -7.19 5.75 0.14
C VAL A 230 -6.94 6.73 -1.00
N ALA A 231 -7.97 7.50 -1.38
CA ALA A 231 -7.89 8.49 -2.46
C ALA A 231 -6.83 9.57 -2.21
N THR A 232 -6.73 10.06 -0.97
CA THR A 232 -5.77 11.10 -0.58
C THR A 232 -4.41 10.53 -0.17
N PHE A 233 -4.34 9.25 0.18
CA PHE A 233 -3.09 8.57 0.50
C PHE A 233 -2.35 8.16 -0.78
N ILE A 234 -3.03 7.67 -1.81
CA ILE A 234 -2.43 7.26 -3.08
C ILE A 234 -2.41 8.43 -4.06
N GLY A 235 -1.22 8.77 -4.54
CA GLY A 235 -0.96 9.83 -5.51
C GLY A 235 -0.07 10.95 -4.97
N SER A 236 0.77 11.49 -5.84
CA SER A 236 1.64 12.64 -5.55
C SER A 236 1.65 13.58 -6.76
N PRO A 237 1.15 14.81 -6.60
CA PRO A 237 0.52 15.40 -5.41
C PRO A 237 -0.77 14.69 -4.99
N LYS A 238 -1.22 14.95 -3.75
CA LYS A 238 -2.46 14.38 -3.22
C LYS A 238 -3.69 14.86 -4.01
N MET A 239 -4.75 14.04 -4.02
CA MET A 239 -6.06 14.41 -4.52
C MET A 239 -6.56 15.70 -3.85
N ASN A 240 -7.06 16.65 -4.64
CA ASN A 240 -7.79 17.81 -4.12
C ASN A 240 -9.13 17.35 -3.58
N VAL A 241 -9.54 17.89 -2.43
CA VAL A 241 -10.84 17.57 -1.81
C VAL A 241 -11.57 18.86 -1.51
N VAL A 242 -12.76 18.99 -2.08
CA VAL A 242 -13.61 20.18 -1.89
C VAL A 242 -15.02 19.77 -1.47
N GLN A 243 -15.74 20.66 -0.81
CA GLN A 243 -17.15 20.44 -0.51
C GLN A 243 -17.99 20.57 -1.78
N GLY A 244 -18.99 19.71 -1.91
CA GLY A 244 -19.93 19.75 -3.00
C GLY A 244 -21.33 19.38 -2.57
N ARG A 245 -22.29 19.66 -3.43
CA ARG A 245 -23.69 19.32 -3.23
C ARG A 245 -24.27 18.64 -4.46
N LEU A 246 -24.94 17.52 -4.25
CA LEU A 246 -25.66 16.79 -5.29
C LEU A 246 -27.05 17.39 -5.49
N THR A 247 -27.39 17.68 -6.74
CA THR A 247 -28.73 18.08 -7.17
C THR A 247 -29.15 17.20 -8.35
N THR A 248 -30.41 16.81 -8.39
CA THR A 248 -30.93 16.02 -9.52
C THR A 248 -31.25 16.94 -10.68
N ASP A 249 -30.69 16.68 -11.87
CA ASP A 249 -30.96 17.48 -13.07
C ASP A 249 -31.97 16.77 -13.99
N SER A 250 -31.85 15.44 -14.15
CA SER A 250 -32.74 14.60 -14.96
C SER A 250 -32.73 13.15 -14.43
N ASP A 251 -33.52 12.28 -15.09
CA ASP A 251 -33.55 10.85 -14.72
C ASP A 251 -32.21 10.15 -14.93
N ASP A 252 -31.37 10.62 -15.86
CA ASP A 252 -30.12 9.99 -16.24
C ASP A 252 -28.85 10.72 -15.74
N SER A 253 -28.97 11.96 -15.24
CA SER A 253 -27.84 12.78 -14.83
C SER A 253 -28.04 13.44 -13.48
N VAL A 254 -26.96 13.55 -12.74
CA VAL A 254 -26.86 14.25 -11.46
C VAL A 254 -25.85 15.38 -11.59
N VAL A 255 -26.17 16.54 -11.05
CA VAL A 255 -25.30 17.69 -10.99
C VAL A 255 -24.60 17.71 -9.63
N VAL A 256 -23.27 17.86 -9.67
CA VAL A 256 -22.44 18.18 -8.50
C VAL A 256 -22.12 19.67 -8.54
N GLU A 257 -22.63 20.41 -7.60
CA GLU A 257 -22.29 21.83 -7.41
C GLU A 257 -21.08 21.92 -6.49
N CYS A 258 -19.96 22.41 -7.00
CA CYS A 258 -18.72 22.66 -6.24
C CYS A 258 -17.92 23.78 -6.93
N LEU A 259 -17.08 24.51 -6.19
CA LEU A 259 -16.22 25.58 -6.74
C LEU A 259 -16.98 26.59 -7.60
N ASP A 260 -18.21 26.93 -7.24
CA ASP A 260 -19.15 27.82 -7.97
C ASP A 260 -19.47 27.34 -9.41
N VAL A 261 -19.25 26.06 -9.73
CA VAL A 261 -19.61 25.44 -11.01
C VAL A 261 -20.49 24.22 -10.83
N ARG A 262 -21.12 23.80 -11.94
CA ARG A 262 -22.00 22.64 -12.02
C ARG A 262 -21.37 21.58 -12.90
N LEU A 263 -20.98 20.46 -12.31
CA LEU A 263 -20.40 19.32 -13.01
C LEU A 263 -21.47 18.23 -13.22
N LEU A 264 -21.65 17.80 -14.46
CA LEU A 264 -22.54 16.68 -14.78
C LEU A 264 -21.83 15.35 -14.47
N VAL A 265 -22.51 14.49 -13.74
CA VAL A 265 -22.06 13.13 -13.42
C VAL A 265 -23.11 12.12 -13.88
N ASP A 266 -22.67 11.05 -14.52
CA ASP A 266 -23.54 9.96 -14.90
C ASP A 266 -24.16 9.30 -13.65
N ARG A 267 -25.49 9.26 -13.60
CA ARG A 267 -26.25 8.71 -12.49
C ARG A 267 -25.98 7.22 -12.28
N THR A 268 -25.65 6.49 -13.32
CA THR A 268 -25.34 5.06 -13.24
C THR A 268 -24.10 4.76 -12.41
N ARG A 269 -23.21 5.74 -12.27
CA ARG A 269 -22.04 5.66 -11.41
C ARG A 269 -22.34 5.91 -9.94
N LEU A 270 -23.51 6.48 -9.59
CA LEU A 270 -23.82 6.86 -8.22
C LEU A 270 -24.44 5.68 -7.46
N LEU A 271 -23.92 5.39 -6.26
CA LEU A 271 -24.49 4.39 -5.37
C LEU A 271 -25.85 4.85 -4.80
N SER A 272 -26.76 3.91 -4.61
CA SER A 272 -28.10 4.18 -4.07
C SER A 272 -28.04 4.75 -2.65
N GLY A 273 -28.91 5.75 -2.34
CA GLY A 273 -28.99 6.34 -1.01
C GLY A 273 -27.96 7.43 -0.71
N THR A 274 -27.30 7.96 -1.74
CA THR A 274 -26.33 9.08 -1.60
C THR A 274 -27.03 10.33 -1.09
N ARG A 275 -26.42 10.99 -0.09
CA ARG A 275 -26.92 12.25 0.51
C ARG A 275 -26.61 13.43 -0.41
N ALA A 276 -27.28 14.58 -0.16
CA ALA A 276 -27.06 15.79 -0.94
C ALA A 276 -25.66 16.40 -0.72
N ASP A 277 -25.15 16.40 0.50
CA ASP A 277 -23.82 16.93 0.80
C ASP A 277 -22.75 15.84 0.59
N VAL A 278 -21.70 16.17 -0.17
CA VAL A 278 -20.63 15.25 -0.56
C VAL A 278 -19.27 15.93 -0.49
N LEU A 279 -18.21 15.13 -0.42
CA LEU A 279 -16.85 15.59 -0.70
C LEU A 279 -16.50 15.21 -2.13
N VAL A 280 -16.01 16.18 -2.90
CA VAL A 280 -15.58 16.01 -4.29
C VAL A 280 -14.07 15.88 -4.32
N GLY A 281 -13.57 14.75 -4.75
CA GLY A 281 -12.16 14.50 -4.99
C GLY A 281 -11.80 14.72 -6.45
N ILE A 282 -10.74 15.51 -6.70
CA ILE A 282 -10.24 15.79 -8.05
C ILE A 282 -8.73 15.59 -8.05
N ARG A 283 -8.23 14.70 -8.90
CA ARG A 283 -6.79 14.51 -9.00
C ARG A 283 -6.11 15.71 -9.66
N PRO A 284 -4.88 16.08 -9.27
CA PRO A 284 -4.15 17.20 -9.87
C PRO A 284 -4.01 17.12 -11.39
N GLU A 285 -3.87 15.94 -11.95
CA GLU A 285 -3.78 15.68 -13.40
C GLU A 285 -5.12 15.74 -14.14
N ASP A 286 -6.24 15.64 -13.42
CA ASP A 286 -7.59 15.76 -13.99
C ASP A 286 -8.10 17.21 -13.99
N ILE A 287 -7.32 18.15 -13.44
CA ILE A 287 -7.54 19.58 -13.56
C ILE A 287 -6.69 20.10 -14.71
N ALA A 288 -7.29 20.21 -15.89
CA ALA A 288 -6.56 20.64 -17.08
C ALA A 288 -6.47 22.17 -17.16
N TRP A 289 -5.34 22.69 -17.66
CA TRP A 289 -5.23 24.08 -18.03
C TRP A 289 -5.88 24.32 -19.40
N LYS A 290 -6.88 25.20 -19.48
CA LYS A 290 -7.68 25.45 -20.69
C LYS A 290 -6.84 25.80 -21.92
N ALA A 291 -5.73 26.54 -21.74
CA ALA A 291 -4.84 26.93 -22.84
C ALA A 291 -4.29 25.75 -23.66
N ILE A 292 -4.35 24.53 -23.11
CA ILE A 292 -3.83 23.30 -23.75
C ILE A 292 -4.87 22.18 -23.83
N SER A 293 -6.08 22.42 -23.32
CA SER A 293 -7.18 21.44 -23.32
C SER A 293 -7.96 21.49 -24.66
N ASP A 294 -8.43 20.34 -25.11
CA ASP A 294 -9.27 20.16 -26.29
C ASP A 294 -10.73 20.61 -26.13
N GLY A 295 -11.10 21.10 -24.94
CA GLY A 295 -12.38 21.75 -24.69
C GLY A 295 -13.49 20.92 -24.08
N SER A 296 -13.23 19.68 -23.61
CA SER A 296 -14.20 18.92 -22.82
C SER A 296 -14.14 19.33 -21.35
N GLY A 297 -15.26 19.75 -20.76
CA GLY A 297 -15.37 20.08 -19.33
C GLY A 297 -15.92 21.48 -19.03
N VAL A 298 -16.02 21.79 -17.74
CA VAL A 298 -16.51 23.08 -17.23
C VAL A 298 -15.34 23.97 -16.87
N CYS A 299 -15.36 25.22 -17.36
CA CYS A 299 -14.31 26.21 -17.07
C CYS A 299 -14.48 26.83 -15.69
N VAL A 300 -13.36 26.97 -14.98
CA VAL A 300 -13.27 27.65 -13.68
C VAL A 300 -12.12 28.64 -13.71
N ALA A 301 -12.40 29.89 -13.35
CA ALA A 301 -11.36 30.92 -13.20
C ALA A 301 -10.61 30.71 -11.88
N ALA A 302 -9.29 30.83 -11.94
CA ALA A 302 -8.42 30.65 -10.78
C ALA A 302 -7.25 31.64 -10.81
N GLU A 303 -6.78 32.01 -9.63
CA GLU A 303 -5.55 32.78 -9.47
C GLU A 303 -4.40 31.83 -9.08
N VAL A 304 -3.25 32.01 -9.73
CA VAL A 304 -2.05 31.24 -9.39
C VAL A 304 -1.44 31.78 -8.11
N ASP A 305 -1.36 30.92 -7.08
CA ASP A 305 -0.74 31.25 -5.80
C ASP A 305 0.77 30.91 -5.82
N LEU A 306 1.14 29.68 -6.23
CA LEU A 306 2.52 29.21 -6.23
C LEU A 306 2.78 28.29 -7.42
N VAL A 307 3.97 28.41 -8.01
CA VAL A 307 4.46 27.53 -9.07
C VAL A 307 5.72 26.79 -8.59
N GLU A 308 5.69 25.48 -8.58
CA GLU A 308 6.81 24.60 -8.23
C GLU A 308 7.29 23.84 -9.47
N PRO A 309 8.37 24.30 -10.14
CA PRO A 309 8.87 23.62 -11.32
C PRO A 309 9.62 22.34 -10.96
N MET A 310 9.13 21.20 -11.47
CA MET A 310 9.72 19.86 -11.25
C MET A 310 10.63 19.43 -12.41
N GLY A 311 10.86 20.29 -13.40
CA GLY A 311 11.68 20.01 -14.57
C GLY A 311 10.90 19.43 -15.75
N HIS A 312 10.23 18.30 -15.58
CA HIS A 312 9.38 17.67 -16.61
C HIS A 312 7.92 18.12 -16.57
N GLU A 313 7.46 18.70 -15.46
CA GLU A 313 6.16 19.33 -15.25
C GLU A 313 6.29 20.44 -14.20
N ALA A 314 5.21 21.18 -13.94
CA ALA A 314 5.13 22.13 -12.85
C ALA A 314 3.91 21.80 -11.98
N TYR A 315 4.08 21.73 -10.67
CA TYR A 315 2.96 21.74 -9.74
C TYR A 315 2.55 23.18 -9.49
N VAL A 316 1.29 23.47 -9.75
CA VAL A 316 0.75 24.82 -9.62
C VAL A 316 -0.35 24.82 -8.57
N ARG A 317 -0.13 25.57 -7.49
CA ARG A 317 -1.17 25.84 -6.52
C ARG A 317 -1.96 27.04 -7.01
N VAL A 318 -3.28 26.86 -7.10
CA VAL A 318 -4.22 27.88 -7.57
C VAL A 318 -5.30 28.12 -6.53
N LEU A 319 -5.91 29.28 -6.55
CA LEU A 319 -7.07 29.64 -5.73
C LEU A 319 -8.30 29.80 -6.63
N VAL A 320 -9.30 28.98 -6.39
CA VAL A 320 -10.65 29.18 -6.96
C VAL A 320 -11.50 29.84 -5.89
N GLY A 321 -11.72 31.14 -6.02
CA GLY A 321 -12.23 31.95 -4.90
C GLY A 321 -11.28 31.89 -3.71
N ALA A 322 -11.71 31.30 -2.58
CA ALA A 322 -10.88 31.05 -1.39
C ALA A 322 -10.36 29.60 -1.28
N THR A 323 -10.70 28.73 -2.23
CA THR A 323 -10.37 27.30 -2.15
C THR A 323 -9.05 27.01 -2.85
N PRO A 324 -8.03 26.50 -2.14
CA PRO A 324 -6.77 26.11 -2.76
C PRO A 324 -6.89 24.76 -3.46
N LEU A 325 -6.36 24.67 -4.68
CA LEU A 325 -6.23 23.45 -5.46
C LEU A 325 -4.79 23.31 -5.95
N VAL A 326 -4.35 22.06 -6.16
CA VAL A 326 -3.09 21.74 -6.81
C VAL A 326 -3.40 21.11 -8.18
N THR A 327 -2.75 21.60 -9.22
CA THR A 327 -2.86 21.06 -10.58
C THR A 327 -1.48 20.87 -11.20
N ARG A 328 -1.42 20.16 -12.33
CA ARG A 328 -0.20 19.94 -13.10
C ARG A 328 -0.24 20.75 -14.38
N PHE A 329 0.81 21.54 -14.60
CA PHE A 329 1.01 22.27 -15.84
C PHE A 329 2.22 21.74 -16.58
N PRO A 330 2.27 21.92 -17.92
CA PRO A 330 3.45 21.56 -18.70
C PRO A 330 4.69 22.32 -18.20
N PRO A 331 5.90 21.74 -18.40
CA PRO A 331 7.12 22.43 -18.10
C PRO A 331 7.20 23.71 -18.97
N ARG A 332 7.69 24.79 -18.40
CA ARG A 332 7.82 26.09 -19.10
C ARG A 332 6.48 26.67 -19.57
N SER A 333 5.39 26.43 -18.84
CA SER A 333 4.09 27.04 -19.10
C SER A 333 4.12 28.59 -19.14
N GLY A 334 5.16 29.20 -18.56
CA GLY A 334 5.30 30.64 -18.47
C GLY A 334 4.43 31.29 -17.39
N VAL A 335 3.59 30.51 -16.71
CA VAL A 335 2.69 30.94 -15.65
C VAL A 335 3.47 31.38 -14.41
N ARG A 336 3.05 32.48 -13.79
CA ARG A 336 3.66 33.08 -12.60
C ARG A 336 2.62 33.23 -11.49
N SER A 337 3.09 33.42 -10.25
CA SER A 337 2.22 33.77 -9.14
C SER A 337 1.42 35.06 -9.46
N HIS A 338 0.14 35.06 -9.07
CA HIS A 338 -0.89 36.08 -9.32
C HIS A 338 -1.41 36.13 -10.77
N ASP A 339 -0.95 35.26 -11.68
CA ASP A 339 -1.59 35.17 -12.99
C ASP A 339 -3.02 34.60 -12.85
N GLN A 340 -3.94 35.15 -13.68
CA GLN A 340 -5.28 34.58 -13.82
C GLN A 340 -5.26 33.48 -14.87
N VAL A 341 -5.78 32.32 -14.53
CA VAL A 341 -5.83 31.13 -15.41
C VAL A 341 -7.24 30.56 -15.46
N GLU A 342 -7.59 29.92 -16.58
CA GLU A 342 -8.82 29.17 -16.70
C GLU A 342 -8.48 27.67 -16.64
N LEU A 343 -9.12 26.97 -15.70
CA LEU A 343 -9.01 25.54 -15.51
C LEU A 343 -10.24 24.83 -16.10
N MET A 344 -10.07 23.60 -16.53
CA MET A 344 -11.13 22.72 -17.04
C MET A 344 -11.31 21.55 -16.08
N LEU A 345 -12.54 21.34 -15.63
CA LEU A 345 -12.94 20.23 -14.77
C LEU A 345 -13.89 19.30 -15.53
N ASP A 346 -13.61 17.99 -15.54
CA ASP A 346 -14.47 16.98 -16.15
C ASP A 346 -15.24 16.22 -15.05
N GLY A 347 -16.57 16.28 -15.09
CA GLY A 347 -17.43 15.56 -14.15
C GLY A 347 -17.29 14.04 -14.18
N ASN A 348 -16.76 13.47 -15.27
CA ASN A 348 -16.50 12.03 -15.38
C ASN A 348 -15.21 11.61 -14.66
N ARG A 349 -14.32 12.55 -14.32
CA ARG A 349 -13.03 12.29 -13.67
C ARG A 349 -13.01 12.66 -12.20
N ILE A 350 -14.14 13.05 -11.62
CA ILE A 350 -14.23 13.30 -10.19
C ILE A 350 -14.56 12.04 -9.41
N HIS A 351 -14.18 12.07 -8.13
CA HIS A 351 -14.57 11.09 -7.12
C HIS A 351 -15.53 11.75 -6.13
N LEU A 352 -16.47 10.97 -5.60
CA LEU A 352 -17.43 11.45 -4.61
C LEU A 352 -17.32 10.62 -3.34
N PHE A 353 -17.28 11.28 -2.20
CA PHE A 353 -17.18 10.62 -0.90
C PHE A 353 -18.23 11.13 0.08
N ASP A 354 -18.71 10.26 0.95
CA ASP A 354 -19.57 10.62 2.06
C ASP A 354 -18.78 11.46 3.09
N PRO A 355 -19.23 12.65 3.46
CA PRO A 355 -18.49 13.53 4.36
C PRO A 355 -18.37 13.01 5.80
N THR A 356 -19.21 12.04 6.20
CA THR A 356 -19.24 11.49 7.55
C THR A 356 -18.40 10.22 7.67
N THR A 357 -18.53 9.32 6.68
CA THR A 357 -17.87 8.00 6.71
C THR A 357 -16.59 7.96 5.90
N GLY A 358 -16.41 8.90 4.98
CA GLY A 358 -15.33 8.89 4.00
C GLY A 358 -15.48 7.81 2.92
N ALA A 359 -16.57 7.07 2.87
CA ALA A 359 -16.79 6.02 1.88
C ALA A 359 -16.99 6.61 0.48
N CYS A 360 -16.47 5.93 -0.54
CA CYS A 360 -16.71 6.30 -1.93
C CYS A 360 -18.17 6.09 -2.29
N LEU A 361 -18.77 7.08 -2.99
CA LEU A 361 -20.18 7.10 -3.39
C LEU A 361 -20.37 6.72 -4.87
N LEU A 362 -19.28 6.43 -5.58
CA LEU A 362 -19.32 6.02 -6.98
C LEU A 362 -19.09 4.51 -7.11
N ALA A 363 -19.84 3.87 -8.01
CA ALA A 363 -19.54 2.51 -8.42
C ALA A 363 -18.22 2.47 -9.21
N ALA A 364 -17.46 1.39 -9.07
CA ALA A 364 -16.25 1.17 -9.86
C ALA A 364 -16.56 1.25 -11.36
N ALA A 365 -15.75 1.97 -12.12
CA ALA A 365 -15.91 2.07 -13.56
C ALA A 365 -15.83 0.66 -14.19
N SER A 366 -16.83 0.30 -15.00
CA SER A 366 -16.94 -0.99 -15.67
C SER A 366 -15.89 -1.14 -16.77
N GLY A 367 -14.65 -1.39 -16.40
CA GLY A 367 -13.51 -1.53 -17.32
C GLY A 367 -12.36 -2.34 -16.76
N SER A 368 -12.27 -2.50 -15.45
CA SER A 368 -11.29 -3.34 -14.77
C SER A 368 -11.99 -4.57 -14.18
N ALA A 369 -12.16 -5.63 -14.99
CA ALA A 369 -12.61 -6.93 -14.49
C ALA A 369 -11.46 -7.64 -13.72
N GLY A 370 -10.93 -6.98 -12.73
CA GLY A 370 -10.25 -7.55 -11.58
C GLY A 370 -11.27 -7.58 -10.44
N ALA A 371 -11.42 -8.68 -9.76
CA ALA A 371 -12.41 -8.88 -8.71
C ALA A 371 -12.53 -7.62 -7.83
N ALA A 372 -13.67 -6.93 -7.96
CA ALA A 372 -13.94 -5.70 -7.21
C ALA A 372 -13.59 -5.92 -5.74
N GLY A 373 -12.68 -5.11 -5.23
CA GLY A 373 -12.32 -5.10 -3.82
C GLY A 373 -13.58 -4.87 -3.00
N ARG A 374 -14.12 -5.96 -2.43
CA ARG A 374 -15.25 -5.87 -1.50
C ARG A 374 -14.79 -5.09 -0.29
N PRO A 375 -15.56 -4.14 0.24
CA PRO A 375 -15.26 -3.53 1.53
C PRO A 375 -15.05 -4.67 2.54
N ALA A 376 -14.08 -4.52 3.44
CA ALA A 376 -13.66 -5.54 4.40
C ALA A 376 -14.83 -6.15 5.21
N SER A 377 -15.99 -5.47 5.30
CA SER A 377 -17.23 -5.94 5.90
C SER A 377 -17.94 -7.07 5.14
N GLU A 378 -17.64 -7.32 3.86
CA GLU A 378 -18.26 -8.40 3.08
C GLU A 378 -17.43 -9.68 2.97
N LEU A 379 -16.15 -9.66 3.40
CA LEU A 379 -15.27 -10.84 3.40
C LEU A 379 -15.58 -11.83 4.56
N THR A 380 -16.58 -11.57 5.38
CA THR A 380 -16.92 -12.37 6.58
C THR A 380 -18.00 -13.44 6.38
N LYS A 381 -18.33 -13.84 5.15
CA LYS A 381 -19.22 -14.99 4.93
C LYS A 381 -18.45 -16.22 4.43
N GLY A 382 -17.61 -16.77 5.29
CA GLY A 382 -17.20 -18.16 5.23
C GLY A 382 -18.31 -19.06 5.80
N SER A 383 -18.67 -20.11 5.10
CA SER A 383 -19.82 -20.99 5.34
C SER A 383 -19.66 -21.99 6.46
N ASP A 384 -18.90 -21.77 7.51
CA ASP A 384 -18.71 -22.72 8.60
C ASP A 384 -18.86 -22.06 9.98
N GLY A 385 -20.03 -22.27 10.55
CA GLY A 385 -20.42 -22.45 11.95
C GLY A 385 -19.67 -21.70 13.06
N TRP A 386 -19.75 -20.38 13.11
CA TRP A 386 -19.34 -19.63 14.31
C TRP A 386 -20.54 -19.36 15.22
N PRO A 387 -20.39 -19.36 16.57
CA PRO A 387 -21.46 -19.05 17.50
C PRO A 387 -22.00 -17.64 17.26
N ARG A 388 -23.31 -17.52 17.10
CA ARG A 388 -24.02 -16.25 16.84
C ARG A 388 -23.93 -15.21 17.96
N GLU A 389 -23.27 -15.50 19.07
CA GLU A 389 -23.16 -14.64 20.26
C GLU A 389 -22.20 -13.46 20.10
N PHE A 390 -21.43 -13.39 18.97
CA PHE A 390 -20.43 -12.34 18.73
C PHE A 390 -20.88 -11.22 17.79
N ILE A 391 -22.11 -11.20 17.32
CA ILE A 391 -22.61 -10.22 16.36
C ILE A 391 -23.81 -9.48 16.96
N GLU A 392 -23.57 -8.55 17.89
CA GLU A 392 -24.50 -7.48 18.20
C GLU A 392 -24.07 -6.20 17.47
N PRO A 393 -24.92 -5.59 16.60
CA PRO A 393 -24.61 -4.32 15.97
C PRO A 393 -24.68 -3.20 17.04
N GLY A 394 -23.57 -2.50 17.27
CA GLY A 394 -23.53 -1.30 18.10
C GLY A 394 -22.49 -1.23 19.21
N ARG A 395 -21.72 -2.27 19.48
CA ARG A 395 -20.62 -2.19 20.45
C ARG A 395 -19.29 -1.91 19.77
N SER A 396 -18.45 -1.06 20.39
CA SER A 396 -17.09 -0.80 19.91
C SER A 396 -16.24 -2.07 19.96
N SER A 397 -15.22 -2.16 19.11
CA SER A 397 -14.28 -3.31 19.07
C SER A 397 -13.66 -3.60 20.44
N LEU A 398 -13.45 -2.57 21.26
CA LEU A 398 -12.90 -2.68 22.63
C LEU A 398 -13.86 -3.33 23.61
N GLU A 399 -15.17 -3.06 23.52
CA GLU A 399 -16.18 -3.70 24.39
C GLU A 399 -16.34 -5.20 24.07
N ARG A 400 -16.20 -5.61 22.82
CA ARG A 400 -16.21 -7.03 22.43
C ARG A 400 -15.00 -7.79 22.99
N ILE A 401 -13.83 -7.14 23.02
CA ILE A 401 -12.59 -7.71 23.56
C ILE A 401 -12.68 -7.87 25.09
N ALA A 402 -13.31 -6.91 25.77
CA ALA A 402 -13.51 -6.98 27.22
C ALA A 402 -14.45 -8.12 27.65
N SER A 403 -15.48 -8.43 26.86
CA SER A 403 -16.45 -9.50 27.19
C SER A 403 -15.86 -10.91 27.08
N VAL A 404 -14.80 -11.11 26.27
CA VAL A 404 -14.12 -12.42 26.14
C VAL A 404 -13.22 -12.71 27.36
N ARG A 405 -12.71 -11.66 28.05
CA ARG A 405 -11.87 -11.84 29.24
C ARG A 405 -12.63 -12.30 30.50
N THR A 406 -13.94 -12.14 30.54
CA THR A 406 -14.75 -12.51 31.73
C THR A 406 -15.32 -13.91 31.70
N SER A 407 -15.16 -14.67 30.61
CA SER A 407 -15.65 -16.04 30.50
C SER A 407 -14.61 -17.15 30.74
N ASP A 408 -13.34 -16.78 30.99
CA ASP A 408 -12.22 -17.73 31.25
C ASP A 408 -11.67 -17.63 32.70
N ASN A 409 -12.54 -17.32 33.68
CA ASN A 409 -12.23 -17.46 35.11
C ASN A 409 -13.25 -18.37 35.79
#